data_ff144f0177736dc7bf7d00ea1c403d66
#
_entry.id   ff144f0177736dc7bf7d00ea1c403d66
#
_cell.length_a   1.000
_cell.length_b   1.000
_cell.length_c   1.000
_cell.angle_alpha   90.00
_cell.angle_beta   90.00
_cell.angle_gamma   90.00
#
_symmetry.space_group_name_H-M   'P 1'
#
loop_
_entity.id
_entity.type
_entity.pdbx_description
1 polymer ?
#
loop_
_entity_poly.entity_id
_entity_poly.type
_entity_poly.pdbx_seq_one_letter_code
_entity_poly.pdbx_strand_id
1 'polypeptide(L)'
;MEFESYTEKARGFLQAAQTAALASNHQHFMPEHLLKVFLDDSKGAASKLIVAAGGDPGVARNEVNAALARIPKVEGPGATQIFLSPETAKLFENAKKLSDKAGDRFVTVERLLQALTMATNTSSAVALSKAGITPQGLNAAIDDMRKGRKADSDTAEDSFDALNKYATDLTKRARGGKIDPVIGRDEEIRRTIQVLSRRTKNNPVLIGEPGVGKTAIAEGLAQRIVNGDVPESLRQ
;
A
#
# COMPACT_ATOMS: atom_id res chain seq x y z
N MET A 1 -2.51 8.04 -24.26
CA MET A 1 -1.84 7.81 -22.96
C MET A 1 -0.97 6.57 -23.13
N GLU A 2 0.32 6.68 -22.86
CA GLU A 2 1.24 5.54 -22.85
C GLU A 2 1.03 4.75 -21.55
N PHE A 3 0.09 3.82 -21.54
CA PHE A 3 -0.18 2.96 -20.37
C PHE A 3 0.98 1.99 -20.08
N GLU A 4 1.94 1.83 -20.97
CA GLU A 4 3.10 0.97 -20.80
C GLU A 4 4.05 1.42 -19.68
N SER A 5 4.03 2.71 -19.32
CA SER A 5 4.83 3.27 -18.23
C SER A 5 4.22 3.12 -16.84
N TYR A 6 3.05 2.47 -16.71
CA TYR A 6 2.35 2.25 -15.45
C TYR A 6 2.40 0.79 -15.04
N THR A 7 2.41 0.53 -13.72
CA THR A 7 2.25 -0.83 -13.22
C THR A 7 0.89 -1.41 -13.59
N GLU A 8 0.77 -2.74 -13.58
CA GLU A 8 -0.49 -3.43 -13.88
C GLU A 8 -1.63 -2.96 -12.95
N LYS A 9 -1.34 -2.80 -11.65
CA LYS A 9 -2.30 -2.26 -10.69
C LYS A 9 -2.71 -0.83 -11.00
N ALA A 10 -1.75 0.03 -11.28
CA ALA A 10 -2.03 1.44 -11.60
C ALA A 10 -2.89 1.54 -12.88
N ARG A 11 -2.60 0.74 -13.91
CA ARG A 11 -3.43 0.64 -15.13
C ARG A 11 -4.86 0.20 -14.80
N GLY A 12 -5.02 -0.83 -13.97
CA GLY A 12 -6.33 -1.30 -13.55
C GLY A 12 -7.16 -0.21 -12.86
N PHE A 13 -6.55 0.55 -11.96
CA PHE A 13 -7.22 1.67 -11.30
C PHE A 13 -7.56 2.82 -12.26
N LEU A 14 -6.70 3.13 -13.22
CA LEU A 14 -6.98 4.14 -14.23
C LEU A 14 -8.17 3.76 -15.11
N GLN A 15 -8.23 2.51 -15.55
CA GLN A 15 -9.37 1.99 -16.33
C GLN A 15 -10.66 1.99 -15.51
N ALA A 16 -10.59 1.55 -14.24
CA ALA A 16 -11.76 1.56 -13.35
C ALA A 16 -12.26 2.99 -13.10
N ALA A 17 -11.36 3.97 -12.95
CA ALA A 17 -11.72 5.37 -12.76
C ALA A 17 -12.36 5.99 -14.02
N GLN A 18 -11.88 5.66 -15.22
CA GLN A 18 -12.51 6.06 -16.47
C GLN A 18 -13.93 5.45 -16.60
N THR A 19 -14.05 4.15 -16.30
CA THR A 19 -15.35 3.47 -16.30
C THR A 19 -16.33 4.11 -15.29
N ALA A 20 -15.86 4.45 -14.10
CA ALA A 20 -16.68 5.11 -13.08
C ALA A 20 -17.14 6.51 -13.52
N ALA A 21 -16.30 7.27 -14.23
CA ALA A 21 -16.66 8.56 -14.79
C ALA A 21 -17.76 8.41 -15.87
N LEU A 22 -17.61 7.46 -16.80
CA LEU A 22 -18.61 7.16 -17.81
C LEU A 22 -19.94 6.70 -17.19
N ALA A 23 -19.90 5.78 -16.24
CA ALA A 23 -21.08 5.27 -15.53
C ALA A 23 -21.80 6.38 -14.75
N SER A 24 -21.10 7.45 -14.38
CA SER A 24 -21.68 8.62 -13.72
C SER A 24 -22.18 9.68 -14.69
N ASN A 25 -22.09 9.45 -16.00
CA ASN A 25 -22.38 10.39 -17.09
C ASN A 25 -21.54 11.69 -17.00
N HIS A 26 -20.31 11.58 -16.48
CA HIS A 26 -19.35 12.69 -16.47
C HIS A 26 -18.57 12.72 -17.76
N GLN A 27 -18.54 13.86 -18.45
CA GLN A 27 -17.85 14.04 -19.71
C GLN A 27 -16.32 14.20 -19.57
N HIS A 28 -15.85 14.56 -18.37
CA HIS A 28 -14.45 14.74 -18.10
C HIS A 28 -13.94 13.73 -17.06
N PHE A 29 -12.81 13.09 -17.38
CA PHE A 29 -12.09 12.29 -16.41
C PHE A 29 -11.28 13.23 -15.50
N MET A 30 -11.79 13.39 -14.27
CA MET A 30 -11.24 14.28 -13.23
C MET A 30 -10.40 13.49 -12.23
N PRO A 31 -9.46 14.13 -11.49
CA PRO A 31 -8.68 13.49 -10.42
C PRO A 31 -9.54 12.82 -9.34
N GLU A 32 -10.75 13.35 -9.08
CA GLU A 32 -11.71 12.84 -8.12
C GLU A 32 -12.17 11.42 -8.44
N HIS A 33 -12.29 11.06 -9.72
CA HIS A 33 -12.65 9.69 -10.12
C HIS A 33 -11.57 8.70 -9.73
N LEU A 34 -10.30 9.07 -9.92
CA LEU A 34 -9.17 8.23 -9.54
C LEU A 34 -9.09 8.06 -8.01
N LEU A 35 -9.22 9.15 -7.27
CA LEU A 35 -9.21 9.10 -5.80
C LEU A 35 -10.38 8.25 -5.27
N LYS A 36 -11.57 8.38 -5.86
CA LYS A 36 -12.72 7.55 -5.48
C LYS A 36 -12.42 6.07 -5.61
N VAL A 37 -11.90 5.63 -6.75
CA VAL A 37 -11.61 4.21 -6.99
C VAL A 37 -10.51 3.70 -6.04
N PHE A 38 -9.50 4.52 -5.74
CA PHE A 38 -8.51 4.20 -4.72
C PHE A 38 -9.11 3.98 -3.33
N LEU A 39 -10.11 4.79 -2.95
CA LEU A 39 -10.76 4.73 -1.65
C LEU A 39 -11.83 3.62 -1.58
N ASP A 40 -12.40 3.21 -2.71
CA ASP A 40 -13.35 2.09 -2.77
C ASP A 40 -12.65 0.76 -2.46
N ASP A 41 -11.37 0.63 -2.80
CA ASP A 41 -10.53 -0.48 -2.33
C ASP A 41 -10.04 -0.23 -0.89
N SER A 42 -10.90 -0.52 0.08
CA SER A 42 -10.62 -0.29 1.51
C SER A 42 -9.43 -1.10 2.06
N LYS A 43 -9.05 -2.19 1.41
CA LYS A 43 -7.91 -3.03 1.77
C LYS A 43 -6.69 -2.79 0.88
N GLY A 44 -6.82 -1.93 -0.12
CA GLY A 44 -5.80 -1.61 -1.10
C GLY A 44 -4.64 -0.77 -0.54
N ALA A 45 -3.61 -0.63 -1.36
CA ALA A 45 -2.40 0.10 -1.00
C ALA A 45 -2.68 1.58 -0.68
N ALA A 46 -3.57 2.23 -1.45
CA ALA A 46 -3.91 3.64 -1.25
C ALA A 46 -4.56 3.89 0.12
N SER A 47 -5.56 3.09 0.51
CA SER A 47 -6.22 3.21 1.81
C SER A 47 -5.24 2.93 2.97
N LYS A 48 -4.38 1.92 2.84
CA LYS A 48 -3.34 1.62 3.83
C LYS A 48 -2.34 2.75 3.99
N LEU A 49 -1.90 3.37 2.89
CA LEU A 49 -0.97 4.50 2.90
C LEU A 49 -1.59 5.74 3.56
N ILE A 50 -2.88 6.02 3.29
CA ILE A 50 -3.61 7.10 3.95
C ILE A 50 -3.59 6.90 5.47
N VAL A 51 -3.90 5.69 5.96
CA VAL A 51 -3.86 5.37 7.39
C VAL A 51 -2.43 5.47 7.95
N ALA A 52 -1.44 4.93 7.25
CA ALA A 52 -0.04 5.00 7.66
C ALA A 52 0.50 6.45 7.73
N ALA A 53 0.00 7.34 6.88
CA ALA A 53 0.31 8.76 6.91
C ALA A 53 -0.48 9.56 7.97
N GLY A 54 -1.28 8.88 8.81
CA GLY A 54 -2.07 9.48 9.89
C GLY A 54 -3.43 10.02 9.46
N GLY A 55 -3.90 9.72 8.25
CA GLY A 55 -5.18 10.20 7.73
C GLY A 55 -6.33 9.21 7.91
N ASP A 56 -7.54 9.71 7.65
CA ASP A 56 -8.78 8.94 7.67
C ASP A 56 -9.35 8.73 6.25
N PRO A 57 -9.28 7.50 5.71
CA PRO A 57 -9.86 7.19 4.39
C PRO A 57 -11.37 7.42 4.31
N GLY A 58 -12.09 7.34 5.44
CA GLY A 58 -13.54 7.59 5.51
C GLY A 58 -13.86 9.05 5.25
N VAL A 59 -13.11 9.97 5.86
CA VAL A 59 -13.23 11.41 5.61
C VAL A 59 -12.91 11.72 4.14
N ALA A 60 -11.81 11.20 3.62
CA ALA A 60 -11.45 11.39 2.20
C ALA A 60 -12.54 10.90 1.26
N ARG A 61 -13.16 9.74 1.55
CA ARG A 61 -14.23 9.15 0.75
C ARG A 61 -15.49 10.02 0.75
N ASN A 62 -15.88 10.53 1.90
CA ASN A 62 -17.05 11.40 2.01
C ASN A 62 -16.85 12.71 1.21
N GLU A 63 -15.68 13.34 1.34
CA GLU A 63 -15.36 14.57 0.64
C GLU A 63 -15.29 14.37 -0.89
N VAL A 64 -14.67 13.28 -1.36
CA VAL A 64 -14.58 13.01 -2.80
C VAL A 64 -15.95 12.68 -3.39
N ASN A 65 -16.82 11.95 -2.65
CA ASN A 65 -18.18 11.68 -3.09
C ASN A 65 -18.99 12.97 -3.21
N ALA A 66 -18.85 13.88 -2.24
CA ALA A 66 -19.49 15.19 -2.29
C ALA A 66 -18.99 16.05 -3.45
N ALA A 67 -17.70 15.96 -3.80
CA ALA A 67 -17.14 16.64 -4.96
C ALA A 67 -17.67 16.06 -6.28
N LEU A 68 -17.69 14.73 -6.42
CA LEU A 68 -18.21 14.04 -7.61
C LEU A 68 -19.70 14.34 -7.84
N ALA A 69 -20.50 14.45 -6.78
CA ALA A 69 -21.92 14.79 -6.90
C ALA A 69 -22.20 16.19 -7.47
N ARG A 70 -21.19 17.09 -7.47
CA ARG A 70 -21.28 18.45 -8.03
C ARG A 70 -20.86 18.53 -9.50
N ILE A 71 -20.27 17.46 -10.05
CA ILE A 71 -19.84 17.44 -11.45
C ILE A 71 -21.09 17.36 -12.34
N PRO A 72 -21.22 18.25 -13.34
CA PRO A 72 -22.36 18.20 -14.26
C PRO A 72 -22.42 16.85 -14.99
N LYS A 73 -23.63 16.30 -15.07
CA LYS A 73 -23.90 15.09 -15.84
C LYS A 73 -24.35 15.47 -17.23
N VAL A 74 -23.90 14.69 -18.23
CA VAL A 74 -24.27 14.86 -19.63
C VAL A 74 -25.21 13.73 -20.02
N GLU A 75 -26.37 14.08 -20.58
CA GLU A 75 -27.37 13.13 -21.11
C GLU A 75 -27.39 13.19 -22.64
N GLY A 76 -27.73 12.06 -23.27
CA GLY A 76 -27.86 11.95 -24.72
C GLY A 76 -26.61 11.39 -25.43
N PRO A 77 -26.53 11.53 -26.80
CA PRO A 77 -25.48 10.88 -27.59
C PRO A 77 -24.05 11.22 -27.24
N GLY A 78 -23.81 12.35 -26.55
CA GLY A 78 -22.48 12.77 -26.06
C GLY A 78 -22.04 12.13 -24.75
N ALA A 79 -22.92 11.42 -24.04
CA ALA A 79 -22.63 10.82 -22.75
C ALA A 79 -21.62 9.64 -22.80
N THR A 80 -21.34 9.11 -23.99
CA THR A 80 -20.41 8.00 -24.20
C THR A 80 -18.95 8.43 -24.43
N GLN A 81 -18.70 9.74 -24.57
CA GLN A 81 -17.33 10.27 -24.76
C GLN A 81 -16.80 10.82 -23.46
N ILE A 82 -15.58 10.42 -23.12
CA ILE A 82 -14.87 10.98 -21.96
C ILE A 82 -13.60 11.68 -22.40
N PHE A 83 -13.40 12.88 -21.94
CA PHE A 83 -12.22 13.69 -22.20
C PHE A 83 -11.34 13.76 -20.95
N LEU A 84 -10.04 13.75 -21.15
CA LEU A 84 -9.09 13.95 -20.07
C LEU A 84 -9.13 15.43 -19.62
N SER A 85 -9.36 15.69 -18.33
CA SER A 85 -9.30 17.06 -17.85
C SER A 85 -7.84 17.54 -17.80
N PRO A 86 -7.61 18.88 -17.94
CA PRO A 86 -6.26 19.45 -17.80
C PRO A 86 -5.60 19.11 -16.46
N GLU A 87 -6.39 19.06 -15.39
CA GLU A 87 -5.92 18.73 -14.04
C GLU A 87 -5.45 17.27 -13.98
N THR A 88 -6.18 16.36 -14.62
CA THR A 88 -5.79 14.94 -14.67
C THR A 88 -4.56 14.73 -15.55
N ALA A 89 -4.45 15.45 -16.68
CA ALA A 89 -3.24 15.42 -17.50
C ALA A 89 -2.00 15.88 -16.70
N LYS A 90 -2.11 16.98 -15.98
CA LYS A 90 -1.04 17.47 -15.11
C LYS A 90 -0.72 16.53 -13.95
N LEU A 91 -1.72 15.87 -13.39
CA LEU A 91 -1.54 14.83 -12.36
C LEU A 91 -0.68 13.68 -12.88
N PHE A 92 -0.94 13.18 -14.08
CA PHE A 92 -0.16 12.10 -14.67
C PHE A 92 1.28 12.52 -14.97
N GLU A 93 1.48 13.73 -15.48
CA GLU A 93 2.82 14.29 -15.67
C GLU A 93 3.60 14.39 -14.35
N ASN A 94 2.94 14.85 -13.29
CA ASN A 94 3.55 14.92 -11.96
C ASN A 94 3.85 13.53 -11.39
N ALA A 95 2.95 12.56 -11.54
CA ALA A 95 3.19 11.19 -11.11
C ALA A 95 4.40 10.58 -11.81
N LYS A 96 4.57 10.84 -13.11
CA LYS A 96 5.75 10.42 -13.87
C LYS A 96 7.02 11.05 -13.35
N LYS A 97 7.03 12.38 -13.11
CA LYS A 97 8.18 13.09 -12.52
C LYS A 97 8.56 12.54 -11.14
N LEU A 98 7.56 12.18 -10.31
CA LEU A 98 7.79 11.57 -9.00
C LEU A 98 8.42 10.18 -9.13
N SER A 99 7.97 9.37 -10.08
CA SER A 99 8.56 8.07 -10.38
C SER A 99 10.02 8.20 -10.85
N ASP A 100 10.28 9.08 -11.80
CA ASP A 100 11.63 9.31 -12.32
C ASP A 100 12.59 9.80 -11.22
N LYS A 101 12.13 10.71 -10.34
CA LYS A 101 12.91 11.20 -9.19
C LYS A 101 13.24 10.10 -8.19
N ALA A 102 12.34 9.13 -8.02
CA ALA A 102 12.54 7.98 -7.13
C ALA A 102 13.38 6.87 -7.78
N GLY A 103 13.71 6.98 -9.06
CA GLY A 103 14.40 5.97 -9.85
C GLY A 103 13.51 4.77 -10.18
N ASP A 104 12.19 4.97 -10.20
CA ASP A 104 11.21 3.96 -10.61
C ASP A 104 11.10 3.93 -12.13
N ARG A 105 11.07 2.74 -12.72
CA ARG A 105 10.81 2.55 -14.15
C ARG A 105 9.33 2.70 -14.48
N PHE A 106 8.46 2.33 -13.53
CA PHE A 106 7.01 2.35 -13.71
C PHE A 106 6.33 3.30 -12.71
N VAL A 107 5.25 3.93 -13.15
CA VAL A 107 4.37 4.73 -12.29
C VAL A 107 3.45 3.80 -11.51
N THR A 108 3.52 3.89 -10.20
CA THR A 108 2.77 3.04 -9.25
C THR A 108 1.55 3.76 -8.69
N VAL A 109 0.65 3.03 -8.01
CA VAL A 109 -0.52 3.57 -7.31
C VAL A 109 -0.13 4.62 -6.27
N GLU A 110 0.93 4.36 -5.50
CA GLU A 110 1.39 5.31 -4.49
C GLU A 110 1.97 6.60 -5.10
N ARG A 111 2.60 6.55 -6.29
CA ARG A 111 3.03 7.77 -6.99
C ARG A 111 1.85 8.56 -7.52
N LEU A 112 0.81 7.89 -8.00
CA LEU A 112 -0.46 8.53 -8.37
C LEU A 112 -1.13 9.17 -7.16
N LEU A 113 -1.18 8.47 -6.01
CA LEU A 113 -1.73 9.03 -4.76
C LEU A 113 -0.92 10.23 -4.28
N GLN A 114 0.41 10.18 -4.38
CA GLN A 114 1.29 11.30 -4.06
C GLN A 114 1.03 12.50 -4.99
N ALA A 115 0.87 12.28 -6.29
CA ALA A 115 0.52 13.33 -7.24
C ALA A 115 -0.85 13.95 -6.93
N LEU A 116 -1.84 13.16 -6.49
CA LEU A 116 -3.14 13.66 -6.04
C LEU A 116 -3.03 14.63 -4.86
N THR A 117 -2.15 14.36 -3.87
CA THR A 117 -1.95 15.30 -2.75
C THR A 117 -1.30 16.60 -3.16
N MET A 118 -0.53 16.61 -4.25
CA MET A 118 0.18 17.78 -4.76
C MET A 118 -0.65 18.62 -5.73
N ALA A 119 -1.78 18.10 -6.19
CA ALA A 119 -2.68 18.80 -7.12
C ALA A 119 -3.58 19.83 -6.39
N THR A 120 -3.00 20.85 -5.79
CA THR A 120 -3.62 21.77 -4.81
C THR A 120 -4.90 22.47 -5.27
N ASN A 121 -5.13 22.59 -6.58
CA ASN A 121 -6.32 23.21 -7.17
C ASN A 121 -7.46 22.22 -7.48
N THR A 122 -7.39 21.00 -6.94
CA THR A 122 -8.40 19.95 -7.17
C THR A 122 -9.16 19.61 -5.90
N SER A 123 -10.41 19.18 -6.05
CA SER A 123 -11.22 18.70 -4.91
C SER A 123 -10.62 17.42 -4.30
N SER A 124 -9.89 16.62 -5.07
CA SER A 124 -9.18 15.44 -4.57
C SER A 124 -8.07 15.81 -3.58
N ALA A 125 -7.26 16.85 -3.87
CA ALA A 125 -6.24 17.33 -2.93
C ALA A 125 -6.88 17.92 -1.65
N VAL A 126 -7.98 18.66 -1.80
CA VAL A 126 -8.74 19.20 -0.65
C VAL A 126 -9.30 18.04 0.20
N ALA A 127 -9.86 17.00 -0.41
CA ALA A 127 -10.37 15.82 0.28
C ALA A 127 -9.28 15.10 1.10
N LEU A 128 -8.09 14.91 0.51
CA LEU A 128 -6.95 14.32 1.18
C LEU A 128 -6.44 15.20 2.33
N SER A 129 -6.36 16.51 2.11
CA SER A 129 -5.96 17.46 3.17
C SER A 129 -6.93 17.46 4.35
N LYS A 130 -8.26 17.47 4.11
CA LYS A 130 -9.28 17.35 5.16
C LYS A 130 -9.23 16.01 5.89
N ALA A 131 -8.80 14.95 5.22
CA ALA A 131 -8.55 13.65 5.82
C ALA A 131 -7.25 13.61 6.67
N GLY A 132 -6.54 14.73 6.80
CA GLY A 132 -5.31 14.82 7.59
C GLY A 132 -4.03 14.44 6.82
N ILE A 133 -4.12 14.25 5.50
CA ILE A 133 -2.95 13.87 4.69
C ILE A 133 -2.18 15.11 4.24
N THR A 134 -0.87 15.08 4.53
CA THR A 134 0.09 16.03 3.98
C THR A 134 0.99 15.33 2.96
N PRO A 135 1.50 16.05 1.93
CA PRO A 135 2.45 15.46 0.99
C PRO A 135 3.69 14.87 1.66
N GLN A 136 4.18 15.50 2.73
CA GLN A 136 5.34 15.04 3.49
C GLN A 136 5.04 13.75 4.27
N GLY A 137 3.90 13.70 4.98
CA GLY A 137 3.47 12.52 5.73
C GLY A 137 3.24 11.32 4.82
N LEU A 138 2.61 11.55 3.66
CA LEU A 138 2.42 10.49 2.67
C LEU A 138 3.75 9.98 2.09
N ASN A 139 4.70 10.90 1.80
CA ASN A 139 6.02 10.49 1.32
C ASN A 139 6.75 9.61 2.34
N ALA A 140 6.75 9.99 3.61
CA ALA A 140 7.35 9.19 4.69
C ALA A 140 6.71 7.80 4.80
N ALA A 141 5.38 7.70 4.68
CA ALA A 141 4.66 6.43 4.68
C ALA A 141 5.02 5.54 3.46
N ILE A 142 5.19 6.15 2.28
CA ILE A 142 5.64 5.45 1.07
C ILE A 142 7.06 4.93 1.24
N ASP A 143 7.98 5.73 1.77
CA ASP A 143 9.37 5.35 1.97
C ASP A 143 9.48 4.20 2.98
N ASP A 144 8.71 4.23 4.07
CA ASP A 144 8.64 3.13 5.04
C ASP A 144 8.05 1.85 4.43
N MET A 145 6.99 1.96 3.64
CA MET A 145 6.40 0.82 2.94
C MET A 145 7.37 0.19 1.95
N ARG A 146 8.08 1.02 1.19
CA ARG A 146 9.00 0.57 0.13
C ARG A 146 10.33 0.06 0.67
N LYS A 147 10.85 0.61 1.78
CA LYS A 147 12.15 0.25 2.37
C LYS A 147 13.28 0.21 1.32
N GLY A 148 13.33 1.25 0.48
CA GLY A 148 14.33 1.39 -0.59
C GLY A 148 14.08 0.57 -1.86
N ARG A 149 12.99 -0.20 -1.95
CA ARG A 149 12.64 -0.95 -3.18
C ARG A 149 12.14 -0.01 -4.26
N LYS A 150 12.53 -0.30 -5.51
CA LYS A 150 12.11 0.43 -6.72
C LYS A 150 11.07 -0.35 -7.51
N ALA A 151 10.30 0.37 -8.32
CA ALA A 151 9.34 -0.23 -9.23
C ALA A 151 10.00 -0.48 -10.60
N ASP A 152 10.80 -1.55 -10.69
CA ASP A 152 11.56 -1.93 -11.88
C ASP A 152 10.78 -2.87 -12.82
N SER A 153 9.65 -3.41 -12.37
CA SER A 153 8.71 -4.23 -13.16
C SER A 153 7.29 -3.69 -13.07
N ASP A 154 6.46 -4.05 -14.03
CA ASP A 154 5.04 -3.69 -14.05
C ASP A 154 4.24 -4.37 -12.92
N THR A 155 4.76 -5.45 -12.32
CA THR A 155 4.20 -6.16 -11.16
C THR A 155 4.89 -5.83 -9.83
N ALA A 156 5.75 -4.80 -9.79
CA ALA A 156 6.56 -4.46 -8.61
C ALA A 156 5.73 -4.25 -7.34
N GLU A 157 4.53 -3.67 -7.45
CA GLU A 157 3.64 -3.44 -6.30
C GLU A 157 3.14 -4.72 -5.63
N ASP A 158 3.09 -5.85 -6.34
CA ASP A 158 2.76 -7.14 -5.73
C ASP A 158 3.83 -7.58 -4.74
N SER A 159 5.08 -7.26 -5.01
CA SER A 159 6.20 -7.56 -4.12
C SER A 159 6.24 -6.64 -2.89
N PHE A 160 5.70 -5.42 -2.96
CA PHE A 160 5.70 -4.48 -1.84
C PHE A 160 4.78 -4.93 -0.71
N ASP A 161 3.66 -5.56 -1.04
CA ASP A 161 2.65 -6.04 -0.07
C ASP A 161 2.62 -7.58 0.08
N ALA A 162 3.51 -8.30 -0.60
CA ALA A 162 3.49 -9.76 -0.64
C ALA A 162 3.58 -10.40 0.75
N LEU A 163 4.45 -9.88 1.63
CA LEU A 163 4.57 -10.38 3.00
C LEU A 163 3.28 -10.17 3.80
N ASN A 164 2.65 -9.01 3.69
CA ASN A 164 1.39 -8.73 4.38
C ASN A 164 0.21 -9.55 3.84
N LYS A 165 0.26 -9.92 2.55
CA LYS A 165 -0.81 -10.67 1.88
C LYS A 165 -0.69 -12.18 2.11
N TYR A 166 0.54 -12.71 2.14
CA TYR A 166 0.80 -14.16 2.15
C TYR A 166 1.51 -14.66 3.41
N ALA A 167 1.99 -13.77 4.29
CA ALA A 167 2.66 -14.13 5.53
C ALA A 167 1.94 -13.54 6.75
N THR A 168 2.15 -14.17 7.89
CA THR A 168 1.66 -13.69 9.18
C THR A 168 2.84 -13.17 9.98
N ASP A 169 2.78 -11.90 10.42
CA ASP A 169 3.77 -11.32 11.33
C ASP A 169 3.55 -11.89 12.73
N LEU A 170 4.38 -12.85 13.10
CA LEU A 170 4.31 -13.51 14.41
C LEU A 170 4.74 -12.57 15.55
N THR A 171 5.67 -11.63 15.31
CA THR A 171 6.08 -10.68 16.35
C THR A 171 4.96 -9.70 16.66
N LYS A 172 4.22 -9.24 15.67
CA LYS A 172 3.04 -8.40 15.86
C LYS A 172 1.93 -9.15 16.60
N ARG A 173 1.71 -10.43 16.30
CA ARG A 173 0.76 -11.29 17.02
C ARG A 173 1.17 -11.49 18.47
N ALA A 174 2.48 -11.71 18.74
CA ALA A 174 3.03 -11.86 20.08
C ALA A 174 2.84 -10.60 20.92
N ARG A 175 3.15 -9.42 20.36
CA ARG A 175 2.90 -8.11 21.04
C ARG A 175 1.42 -7.89 21.36
N GLY A 176 0.52 -8.40 20.52
CA GLY A 176 -0.92 -8.31 20.74
C GLY A 176 -1.50 -9.40 21.65
N GLY A 177 -0.67 -10.25 22.28
CA GLY A 177 -1.13 -11.36 23.15
C GLY A 177 -1.94 -12.44 22.41
N LYS A 178 -1.74 -12.57 21.09
CA LYS A 178 -2.53 -13.48 20.22
C LYS A 178 -1.79 -14.79 19.91
N ILE A 179 -0.74 -15.10 20.65
CA ILE A 179 0.03 -16.34 20.54
C ILE A 179 -0.03 -17.04 21.88
N ASP A 180 -0.41 -18.31 21.87
CA ASP A 180 -0.43 -19.14 23.07
C ASP A 180 1.00 -19.37 23.61
N PRO A 181 1.19 -19.51 24.92
CA PRO A 181 2.49 -19.83 25.50
C PRO A 181 3.01 -21.17 24.96
N VAL A 182 4.24 -21.16 24.48
CA VAL A 182 4.91 -22.39 23.99
C VAL A 182 5.60 -23.05 25.15
N ILE A 183 5.18 -24.27 25.47
CA ILE A 183 5.69 -25.07 26.59
C ILE A 183 6.49 -26.27 26.06
N GLY A 184 7.64 -26.55 26.69
CA GLY A 184 8.43 -27.75 26.41
C GLY A 184 9.23 -27.72 25.12
N ARG A 185 9.52 -26.50 24.57
CA ARG A 185 10.30 -26.32 23.34
C ARG A 185 11.48 -25.36 23.50
N ASP A 186 11.93 -25.17 24.74
CA ASP A 186 12.98 -24.20 25.05
C ASP A 186 14.32 -24.53 24.39
N GLU A 187 14.68 -25.78 24.29
CA GLU A 187 15.94 -26.21 23.68
C GLU A 187 15.95 -25.95 22.18
N GLU A 188 14.86 -26.31 21.47
CA GLU A 188 14.75 -26.09 20.03
C GLU A 188 14.71 -24.60 19.68
N ILE A 189 14.00 -23.81 20.48
CA ILE A 189 13.95 -22.34 20.31
C ILE A 189 15.34 -21.76 20.55
N ARG A 190 16.03 -22.14 21.60
CA ARG A 190 17.41 -21.69 21.91
C ARG A 190 18.37 -22.05 20.79
N ARG A 191 18.29 -23.28 20.27
CA ARG A 191 19.11 -23.72 19.14
C ARG A 191 18.81 -22.94 17.86
N THR A 192 17.55 -22.63 17.61
CA THR A 192 17.14 -21.79 16.48
C THR A 192 17.73 -20.37 16.59
N ILE A 193 17.67 -19.77 17.80
CA ILE A 193 18.28 -18.48 18.09
C ILE A 193 19.80 -18.52 17.84
N GLN A 194 20.48 -19.57 18.31
CA GLN A 194 21.92 -19.74 18.09
C GLN A 194 22.29 -19.81 16.60
N VAL A 195 21.50 -20.53 15.80
CA VAL A 195 21.72 -20.63 14.37
C VAL A 195 21.50 -19.28 13.68
N LEU A 196 20.40 -18.59 13.99
CA LEU A 196 20.07 -17.27 13.43
C LEU A 196 21.11 -16.20 13.78
N SER A 197 21.76 -16.31 14.95
CA SER A 197 22.79 -15.37 15.42
C SER A 197 24.15 -15.56 14.76
N ARG A 198 24.35 -16.58 13.91
CA ARG A 198 25.62 -16.81 13.20
C ARG A 198 25.81 -15.77 12.10
N ARG A 199 27.06 -15.44 11.81
CA ARG A 199 27.42 -14.54 10.68
C ARG A 199 27.20 -15.18 9.31
N THR A 200 27.32 -16.50 9.22
CA THR A 200 27.13 -17.30 8.01
C THR A 200 26.39 -18.59 8.37
N LYS A 201 25.74 -19.24 7.39
CA LYS A 201 24.94 -20.48 7.60
C LYS A 201 23.88 -20.30 8.71
N ASN A 202 23.20 -19.16 8.70
CA ASN A 202 22.21 -18.73 9.69
C ASN A 202 20.76 -19.09 9.31
N ASN A 203 20.56 -20.04 8.41
CA ASN A 203 19.24 -20.50 7.99
C ASN A 203 18.86 -21.79 8.71
N PRO A 204 18.14 -21.77 9.83
CA PRO A 204 17.67 -22.98 10.50
C PRO A 204 16.57 -23.67 9.68
N VAL A 205 16.61 -24.97 9.62
CA VAL A 205 15.57 -25.81 9.01
C VAL A 205 14.97 -26.70 10.10
N LEU A 206 13.64 -26.61 10.27
CA LEU A 206 12.90 -27.43 11.23
C LEU A 206 12.35 -28.67 10.52
N ILE A 207 12.85 -29.84 10.89
CA ILE A 207 12.47 -31.13 10.31
C ILE A 207 11.66 -31.92 11.33
N GLY A 208 10.62 -32.61 10.88
CA GLY A 208 9.77 -33.44 11.71
C GLY A 208 8.46 -33.79 11.02
N GLU A 209 7.75 -34.77 11.56
CA GLU A 209 6.43 -35.19 11.05
C GLU A 209 5.37 -34.08 11.15
N PRO A 210 4.26 -34.16 10.40
CA PRO A 210 3.12 -33.26 10.59
C PRO A 210 2.62 -33.28 12.05
N GLY A 211 2.24 -32.13 12.59
CA GLY A 211 1.65 -32.06 13.93
C GLY A 211 2.62 -32.01 15.11
N VAL A 212 3.94 -32.22 14.93
CA VAL A 212 4.92 -32.23 16.04
C VAL A 212 5.26 -30.85 16.62
N GLY A 213 4.59 -29.79 16.18
CA GLY A 213 4.77 -28.44 16.75
C GLY A 213 5.89 -27.62 16.13
N LYS A 214 6.25 -27.82 14.84
CA LYS A 214 7.26 -26.99 14.15
C LYS A 214 6.89 -25.50 14.14
N THR A 215 5.62 -25.17 13.95
CA THR A 215 5.13 -23.79 13.99
C THR A 215 5.24 -23.18 15.37
N ALA A 216 5.03 -23.97 16.44
CA ALA A 216 5.18 -23.51 17.81
C ALA A 216 6.61 -23.00 18.10
N ILE A 217 7.65 -23.57 17.49
CA ILE A 217 9.03 -23.09 17.63
C ILE A 217 9.17 -21.66 17.05
N ALA A 218 8.55 -21.38 15.90
CA ALA A 218 8.54 -20.03 15.32
C ALA A 218 7.73 -19.03 16.17
N GLU A 219 6.61 -19.47 16.73
CA GLU A 219 5.78 -18.69 17.64
C GLU A 219 6.52 -18.39 18.97
N GLY A 220 7.18 -19.37 19.55
CA GLY A 220 8.01 -19.19 20.73
C GLY A 220 9.22 -18.28 20.49
N LEU A 221 9.85 -18.37 19.31
CA LEU A 221 10.90 -17.43 18.91
C LEU A 221 10.36 -16.00 18.85
N ALA A 222 9.18 -15.79 18.25
CA ALA A 222 8.56 -14.47 18.17
C ALA A 222 8.25 -13.89 19.56
N GLN A 223 7.79 -14.71 20.52
CA GLN A 223 7.59 -14.30 21.91
C GLN A 223 8.90 -13.88 22.57
N ARG A 224 9.99 -14.63 22.38
CA ARG A 224 11.31 -14.27 22.93
C ARG A 224 11.86 -12.99 22.32
N ILE A 225 11.67 -12.75 21.01
CA ILE A 225 12.04 -11.48 20.37
C ILE A 225 11.29 -10.31 21.01
N VAL A 226 9.99 -10.44 21.18
CA VAL A 226 9.13 -9.38 21.77
C VAL A 226 9.50 -9.10 23.22
N ASN A 227 9.84 -10.14 24.00
CA ASN A 227 10.27 -10.01 25.39
C ASN A 227 11.73 -9.54 25.55
N GLY A 228 12.46 -9.36 24.42
CA GLY A 228 13.87 -8.99 24.46
C GLY A 228 14.83 -10.09 24.88
N ASP A 229 14.35 -11.36 24.94
CA ASP A 229 15.08 -12.53 25.42
C ASP A 229 15.85 -13.21 24.25
N VAL A 230 16.47 -12.37 23.41
CA VAL A 230 17.30 -12.74 22.27
C VAL A 230 18.51 -11.80 22.17
N PRO A 231 19.60 -12.22 21.49
CA PRO A 231 20.74 -11.36 21.19
C PRO A 231 20.32 -10.08 20.45
N GLU A 232 21.08 -9.01 20.63
CA GLU A 232 20.78 -7.69 20.06
C GLU A 232 20.61 -7.71 18.52
N SER A 233 21.36 -8.57 17.84
CA SER A 233 21.24 -8.77 16.38
C SER A 233 19.88 -9.29 15.90
N LEU A 234 19.04 -9.80 16.79
CA LEU A 234 17.70 -10.34 16.49
C LEU A 234 16.55 -9.47 17.05
N ARG A 235 16.88 -8.34 17.69
CA ARG A 235 15.87 -7.43 18.27
C ARG A 235 15.32 -6.40 17.28
N GLN A 236 15.92 -6.31 16.06
CA GLN A 236 15.56 -5.33 15.01
C GLN A 236 14.38 -5.79 14.17
#